data_204ca20c74521fd76f15817e80e5ae89
#
_entry.id   204ca20c74521fd76f15817e80e5ae89
#
_cell.length_a   1.000
_cell.length_b   1.000
_cell.length_c   1.000
_cell.angle_alpha   90.00
_cell.angle_beta   90.00
_cell.angle_gamma   90.00
#
_symmetry.space_group_name_H-M   'P 1'
#
loop_
_entity.id
_entity.type
_entity.pdbx_description
1 polymer ?
#
loop_
_entity_poly.entity_id
_entity_poly.type
_entity_poly.pdbx_seq_one_letter_code
_entity_poly.pdbx_strand_id
1 'polypeptide(L)'
;VMEETGIKNLKPLSKDFYAIDVLPVKSHIKRGKFVSSHIHLNATYIFEADENEELLIKEDENSGVNWIDIDKMVSSLQDNKLNKDLAFKLYDTYGFPIELTLELAKEQNIEVDVDGFYEKFKAHQELSRKSSSGKFKGGLSNNSEIETKYHTATHLLNAALKLVVNKDVHQKGSNITEERMRFDFSCDHKLSEEEIKKAEDIVNAWINEGLDVICTQMNKEDAIKSGAECMFIERYPDVVTVYTIGDVSKELCGGPHVKNTKELGHFKIIKEEASSSGVRRIKAILE
;
A
#
# COMPACT_ATOMS: atom_id res chain seq x y z
N VAL A 1 -5.99 -23.06 10.46
CA VAL A 1 -6.51 -23.16 11.84
C VAL A 1 -5.75 -24.24 12.59
N MET A 2 -5.82 -25.53 12.22
CA MET A 2 -5.16 -26.63 12.94
C MET A 2 -3.64 -26.40 13.15
N GLU A 3 -2.92 -25.97 12.12
CA GLU A 3 -1.48 -25.67 12.23
C GLU A 3 -1.17 -24.46 13.12
N GLU A 4 -2.08 -23.52 13.24
CA GLU A 4 -1.86 -22.26 13.94
C GLU A 4 -2.33 -22.30 15.39
N THR A 5 -3.28 -23.16 15.72
CA THR A 5 -3.89 -23.24 17.04
C THR A 5 -3.58 -24.55 17.78
N GLY A 6 -3.05 -25.54 17.09
CA GLY A 6 -2.81 -26.87 17.65
C GLY A 6 -4.06 -27.75 17.81
N ILE A 7 -5.24 -27.22 17.54
CA ILE A 7 -6.52 -27.97 17.62
C ILE A 7 -6.51 -29.11 16.60
N LYS A 8 -6.78 -30.33 17.05
CA LYS A 8 -6.70 -31.54 16.20
C LYS A 8 -8.05 -31.95 15.62
N ASN A 9 -9.14 -31.66 16.33
CA ASN A 9 -10.48 -32.08 15.96
C ASN A 9 -11.34 -30.86 15.63
N LEU A 10 -11.38 -30.49 14.35
CA LEU A 10 -12.22 -29.42 13.86
C LEU A 10 -13.35 -30.00 13.00
N LYS A 11 -14.57 -29.69 13.32
CA LYS A 11 -15.75 -30.08 12.56
C LYS A 11 -16.37 -28.84 11.90
N PRO A 12 -16.39 -28.74 10.57
CA PRO A 12 -17.02 -27.60 9.91
C PRO A 12 -18.53 -27.63 10.17
N LEU A 13 -19.10 -26.50 10.57
CA LEU A 13 -20.54 -26.35 10.76
C LEU A 13 -21.30 -26.32 9.43
N SER A 14 -20.65 -25.93 8.35
CA SER A 14 -21.20 -25.92 6.99
C SER A 14 -20.14 -26.38 5.99
N LYS A 15 -20.60 -26.91 4.84
CA LYS A 15 -19.73 -27.18 3.68
C LYS A 15 -19.37 -25.91 2.91
N ASP A 16 -20.17 -24.87 3.07
CA ASP A 16 -19.98 -23.58 2.43
C ASP A 16 -19.18 -22.64 3.36
N PHE A 17 -18.46 -21.72 2.76
CA PHE A 17 -17.80 -20.66 3.52
C PHE A 17 -18.85 -19.67 4.07
N TYR A 18 -18.59 -19.13 5.25
CA TYR A 18 -19.46 -18.17 5.91
C TYR A 18 -19.35 -16.76 5.31
N ALA A 19 -18.12 -16.36 4.99
CA ALA A 19 -17.81 -15.08 4.38
C ALA A 19 -16.58 -15.16 3.47
N ILE A 20 -16.50 -14.23 2.51
CA ILE A 20 -15.28 -13.97 1.74
C ILE A 20 -14.87 -12.53 2.01
N ASP A 21 -13.66 -12.37 2.54
CA ASP A 21 -13.05 -11.07 2.79
C ASP A 21 -11.88 -10.84 1.84
N VAL A 22 -11.72 -9.60 1.43
CA VAL A 22 -10.59 -9.13 0.65
C VAL A 22 -9.66 -8.36 1.57
N LEU A 23 -8.61 -9.02 2.06
CA LEU A 23 -7.68 -8.44 3.02
C LEU A 23 -6.42 -7.92 2.31
N PRO A 24 -6.19 -6.60 2.29
CA PRO A 24 -4.94 -6.06 1.79
C PRO A 24 -3.83 -6.31 2.82
N VAL A 25 -2.84 -7.09 2.45
CA VAL A 25 -1.64 -7.34 3.26
C VAL A 25 -0.55 -6.38 2.84
N LYS A 26 -0.06 -5.56 3.76
CA LYS A 26 1.09 -4.69 3.53
C LYS A 26 2.36 -5.53 3.34
N SER A 27 3.31 -5.00 2.60
CA SER A 27 4.62 -5.62 2.46
C SER A 27 5.28 -5.80 3.84
N HIS A 28 5.87 -6.97 4.06
CA HIS A 28 6.52 -7.33 5.31
C HIS A 28 7.67 -8.31 5.05
N ILE A 29 8.53 -8.50 6.05
CA ILE A 29 9.58 -9.52 6.00
C ILE A 29 9.05 -10.78 6.70
N LYS A 30 8.99 -11.89 5.99
CA LYS A 30 8.65 -13.20 6.55
C LYS A 30 9.84 -14.15 6.36
N ARG A 31 10.38 -14.69 7.47
CA ARG A 31 11.53 -15.62 7.48
C ARG A 31 12.76 -15.08 6.74
N GLY A 32 13.06 -13.78 6.93
CA GLY A 32 14.18 -13.09 6.27
C GLY A 32 13.99 -12.82 4.78
N LYS A 33 12.83 -13.13 4.21
CA LYS A 33 12.47 -12.81 2.83
C LYS A 33 11.42 -11.72 2.78
N PHE A 34 11.62 -10.77 1.88
CA PHE A 34 10.65 -9.72 1.63
C PHE A 34 9.40 -10.30 0.95
N VAL A 35 8.24 -10.02 1.54
CA VAL A 35 6.93 -10.33 0.96
C VAL A 35 6.29 -9.02 0.55
N SER A 36 6.05 -8.82 -0.74
CA SER A 36 5.40 -7.62 -1.27
C SER A 36 3.96 -7.51 -0.77
N SER A 37 3.40 -6.29 -0.75
CA SER A 37 1.98 -6.09 -0.49
C SER A 37 1.14 -6.88 -1.50
N HIS A 38 0.15 -7.60 -1.00
CA HIS A 38 -0.71 -8.46 -1.80
C HIS A 38 -2.11 -8.48 -1.18
N ILE A 39 -3.06 -9.05 -1.91
CA ILE A 39 -4.42 -9.22 -1.44
C ILE A 39 -4.60 -10.70 -1.07
N HIS A 40 -5.08 -10.95 0.13
CA HIS A 40 -5.62 -12.25 0.50
C HIS A 40 -7.11 -12.26 0.23
N LEU A 41 -7.58 -13.25 -0.51
CA LEU A 41 -8.97 -13.66 -0.47
C LEU A 41 -9.10 -14.61 0.72
N ASN A 42 -9.73 -14.14 1.78
CA ASN A 42 -9.95 -14.92 2.99
C ASN A 42 -11.35 -15.52 2.96
N ALA A 43 -11.43 -16.84 2.81
CA ALA A 43 -12.69 -17.55 2.95
C ALA A 43 -12.84 -17.97 4.41
N THR A 44 -13.81 -17.39 5.09
CA THR A 44 -14.09 -17.67 6.50
C THR A 44 -15.00 -18.87 6.62
N TYR A 45 -14.55 -19.87 7.39
CA TYR A 45 -15.33 -21.04 7.77
C TYR A 45 -15.56 -21.03 9.28
N ILE A 46 -16.73 -21.50 9.70
CA ILE A 46 -17.03 -21.71 11.12
C ILE A 46 -16.84 -23.19 11.43
N PHE A 47 -16.07 -23.44 12.47
CA PHE A 47 -15.78 -24.79 12.96
C PHE A 47 -16.25 -24.96 14.40
N GLU A 48 -16.73 -26.15 14.70
CA GLU A 48 -16.93 -26.64 16.05
C GLU A 48 -15.64 -27.34 16.53
N ALA A 49 -15.19 -27.02 17.73
CA ALA A 49 -14.00 -27.59 18.35
C ALA A 49 -14.27 -27.90 19.83
N ASP A 50 -13.49 -28.78 20.41
CA ASP A 50 -13.56 -29.07 21.86
C ASP A 50 -12.72 -28.03 22.62
N GLU A 51 -13.35 -27.26 23.50
CA GLU A 51 -12.72 -26.24 24.34
C GLU A 51 -11.67 -26.79 25.33
N ASN A 52 -11.68 -28.13 25.55
CA ASN A 52 -10.69 -28.79 26.40
C ASN A 52 -9.40 -29.17 25.61
N GLU A 53 -9.35 -28.99 24.30
CA GLU A 53 -8.11 -29.20 23.55
C GLU A 53 -7.07 -28.15 23.92
N GLU A 54 -5.83 -28.62 24.09
CA GLU A 54 -4.69 -27.74 24.36
C GLU A 54 -4.37 -26.87 23.15
N LEU A 55 -4.36 -25.55 23.37
CA LEU A 55 -3.98 -24.58 22.35
C LEU A 55 -2.47 -24.43 22.30
N LEU A 56 -1.90 -24.52 21.11
CA LEU A 56 -0.48 -24.33 20.86
C LEU A 56 -0.28 -23.02 20.08
N ILE A 57 0.58 -22.17 20.61
CA ILE A 57 0.95 -20.92 19.94
C ILE A 57 2.03 -21.23 18.89
N LYS A 58 1.78 -20.87 17.65
CA LYS A 58 2.80 -20.89 16.60
C LYS A 58 3.47 -19.52 16.55
N GLU A 59 4.57 -19.38 17.25
CA GLU A 59 5.26 -18.10 17.51
C GLU A 59 5.64 -17.31 16.25
N ASP A 60 5.82 -17.98 15.11
CA ASP A 60 6.12 -17.34 13.83
C ASP A 60 4.90 -16.81 13.06
N GLU A 61 3.67 -17.13 13.53
CA GLU A 61 2.42 -16.75 12.88
C GLU A 61 1.43 -16.02 13.80
N ASN A 62 1.42 -16.37 15.10
CA ASN A 62 0.46 -15.83 16.06
C ASN A 62 1.16 -15.27 17.30
N SER A 63 0.70 -14.13 17.78
CA SER A 63 1.13 -13.54 19.05
C SER A 63 0.45 -14.17 20.27
N GLY A 64 -0.63 -14.91 20.07
CA GLY A 64 -1.37 -15.63 21.11
C GLY A 64 -2.59 -16.34 20.56
N VAL A 65 -2.98 -17.43 21.22
CA VAL A 65 -4.21 -18.17 20.95
C VAL A 65 -4.88 -18.45 22.30
N ASN A 66 -6.16 -18.20 22.41
CA ASN A 66 -6.90 -18.44 23.64
C ASN A 66 -8.38 -18.79 23.37
N TRP A 67 -8.96 -19.61 24.23
CA TRP A 67 -10.39 -19.79 24.29
C TRP A 67 -11.05 -18.58 24.96
N ILE A 68 -12.09 -18.04 24.36
CA ILE A 68 -12.85 -16.92 24.90
C ILE A 68 -14.25 -17.44 25.27
N ASP A 69 -14.56 -17.37 26.54
CA ASP A 69 -15.89 -17.65 27.06
C ASP A 69 -16.84 -16.51 26.63
N ILE A 70 -17.78 -16.83 25.75
CA ILE A 70 -18.72 -15.85 25.18
C ILE A 70 -19.61 -15.27 26.28
N ASP A 71 -20.06 -16.07 27.26
CA ASP A 71 -20.91 -15.60 28.34
C ASP A 71 -20.16 -14.65 29.27
N LYS A 72 -18.88 -14.91 29.53
CA LYS A 72 -18.00 -13.94 30.25
C LYS A 72 -17.73 -12.69 29.45
N MET A 73 -17.54 -12.81 28.14
CA MET A 73 -17.37 -11.64 27.28
C MET A 73 -18.64 -10.80 27.26
N VAL A 74 -19.80 -11.41 27.10
CA VAL A 74 -21.11 -10.74 27.12
C VAL A 74 -21.42 -10.15 28.51
N SER A 75 -21.14 -10.87 29.59
CA SER A 75 -21.37 -10.39 30.96
C SER A 75 -20.39 -9.27 31.40
N SER A 76 -19.26 -9.14 30.70
CA SER A 76 -18.34 -8.00 30.93
C SER A 76 -18.80 -6.71 30.25
N LEU A 77 -19.85 -6.77 29.42
CA LEU A 77 -20.47 -5.60 28.82
C LEU A 77 -21.32 -4.90 29.89
N GLN A 78 -20.92 -3.74 30.32
CA GLN A 78 -21.73 -2.90 31.21
C GLN A 78 -23.00 -2.49 30.45
N ASP A 79 -24.16 -2.74 31.06
CA ASP A 79 -25.48 -2.30 30.58
C ASP A 79 -25.93 -2.87 29.22
N ASN A 80 -25.54 -4.10 28.85
CA ASN A 80 -25.83 -4.67 27.54
C ASN A 80 -25.47 -3.76 26.36
N LYS A 81 -24.41 -2.97 26.52
CA LYS A 81 -23.94 -2.02 25.49
C LYS A 81 -22.50 -2.28 25.09
N LEU A 82 -22.28 -2.53 23.83
CA LEU A 82 -20.95 -2.58 23.22
C LEU A 82 -20.47 -1.14 22.96
N ASN A 83 -19.52 -0.67 23.76
CA ASN A 83 -19.00 0.67 23.62
C ASN A 83 -18.12 0.82 22.37
N LYS A 84 -17.88 2.08 21.97
CA LYS A 84 -17.08 2.43 20.78
C LYS A 84 -15.67 1.83 20.77
N ASP A 85 -15.04 1.66 21.94
CA ASP A 85 -13.68 1.13 22.04
C ASP A 85 -13.61 -0.34 21.68
N LEU A 86 -14.54 -1.13 22.18
CA LEU A 86 -14.64 -2.56 21.87
C LEU A 86 -15.12 -2.79 20.44
N ALA A 87 -16.12 -2.04 19.96
CA ALA A 87 -16.58 -2.12 18.58
C ALA A 87 -15.46 -1.80 17.59
N PHE A 88 -14.68 -0.73 17.88
CA PHE A 88 -13.54 -0.37 17.05
C PHE A 88 -12.40 -1.39 17.14
N LYS A 89 -12.14 -1.97 18.31
CA LYS A 89 -11.14 -3.02 18.50
C LYS A 89 -11.48 -4.29 17.73
N LEU A 90 -12.76 -4.68 17.68
CA LEU A 90 -13.23 -5.81 16.86
C LEU A 90 -12.89 -5.59 15.39
N TYR A 91 -13.10 -4.37 14.89
CA TYR A 91 -12.80 -4.01 13.52
C TYR A 91 -11.29 -3.90 13.25
N ASP A 92 -10.56 -3.10 14.04
CA ASP A 92 -9.17 -2.73 13.78
C ASP A 92 -8.18 -3.86 14.10
N THR A 93 -8.41 -4.55 15.22
CA THR A 93 -7.48 -5.58 15.71
C THR A 93 -7.83 -6.96 15.20
N TYR A 94 -9.10 -7.30 15.14
CA TYR A 94 -9.57 -8.64 14.77
C TYR A 94 -10.15 -8.72 13.36
N GLY A 95 -10.22 -7.60 12.63
CA GLY A 95 -10.74 -7.55 11.25
C GLY A 95 -12.23 -7.85 11.15
N PHE A 96 -12.98 -7.73 12.24
CA PHE A 96 -14.41 -8.07 12.29
C PHE A 96 -15.26 -6.90 11.81
N PRO A 97 -15.98 -7.02 10.67
CA PRO A 97 -16.77 -5.92 10.12
C PRO A 97 -17.84 -5.41 11.08
N ILE A 98 -18.07 -4.08 11.07
CA ILE A 98 -19.06 -3.47 11.96
C ILE A 98 -20.47 -4.00 11.67
N GLU A 99 -20.79 -4.32 10.43
CA GLU A 99 -22.06 -4.87 10.00
C GLU A 99 -22.34 -6.21 10.69
N LEU A 100 -21.35 -7.10 10.74
CA LEU A 100 -21.45 -8.37 11.45
C LEU A 100 -21.53 -8.18 12.98
N THR A 101 -20.81 -7.20 13.52
CA THR A 101 -20.90 -6.82 14.93
C THR A 101 -22.34 -6.40 15.27
N LEU A 102 -22.98 -5.62 14.41
CA LEU A 102 -24.37 -5.17 14.61
C LEU A 102 -25.37 -6.31 14.52
N GLU A 103 -25.18 -7.23 13.58
CA GLU A 103 -26.06 -8.38 13.39
C GLU A 103 -26.03 -9.31 14.60
N LEU A 104 -24.84 -9.69 15.05
CA LEU A 104 -24.67 -10.55 16.23
C LEU A 104 -25.11 -9.85 17.54
N ALA A 105 -24.83 -8.57 17.69
CA ALA A 105 -25.26 -7.78 18.84
C ALA A 105 -26.80 -7.72 18.92
N LYS A 106 -27.46 -7.57 17.77
CA LYS A 106 -28.92 -7.58 17.68
C LYS A 106 -29.53 -8.93 18.10
N GLU A 107 -28.93 -10.05 17.72
CA GLU A 107 -29.34 -11.38 18.11
C GLU A 107 -29.27 -11.58 19.65
N GLN A 108 -28.30 -10.96 20.28
CA GLN A 108 -28.03 -11.02 21.72
C GLN A 108 -28.72 -9.90 22.53
N ASN A 109 -29.53 -9.04 21.88
CA ASN A 109 -30.12 -7.84 22.48
C ASN A 109 -29.06 -6.88 23.08
N ILE A 110 -27.90 -6.74 22.43
CA ILE A 110 -26.82 -5.85 22.81
C ILE A 110 -26.92 -4.58 21.95
N GLU A 111 -26.92 -3.41 22.58
CA GLU A 111 -26.83 -2.13 21.88
C GLU A 111 -25.36 -1.84 21.51
N VAL A 112 -25.10 -1.38 20.29
CA VAL A 112 -23.76 -1.00 19.82
C VAL A 112 -23.67 0.51 19.69
N ASP A 113 -22.61 1.09 20.22
CA ASP A 113 -22.30 2.51 20.03
C ASP A 113 -21.73 2.77 18.62
N VAL A 114 -22.63 2.80 17.65
CA VAL A 114 -22.31 2.94 16.22
C VAL A 114 -21.71 4.31 15.92
N ASP A 115 -22.27 5.36 16.49
CA ASP A 115 -21.78 6.72 16.28
C ASP A 115 -20.35 6.87 16.82
N GLY A 116 -20.10 6.38 18.02
CA GLY A 116 -18.77 6.36 18.62
C GLY A 116 -17.77 5.48 17.83
N PHE A 117 -18.23 4.38 17.25
CA PHE A 117 -17.39 3.59 16.33
C PHE A 117 -16.95 4.41 15.12
N TYR A 118 -17.89 5.09 14.44
CA TYR A 118 -17.55 5.90 13.26
C TYR A 118 -16.70 7.13 13.60
N GLU A 119 -16.86 7.71 14.77
CA GLU A 119 -15.94 8.75 15.29
C GLU A 119 -14.50 8.23 15.38
N LYS A 120 -14.30 7.07 16.00
CA LYS A 120 -12.98 6.44 16.11
C LYS A 120 -12.42 6.02 14.74
N PHE A 121 -13.25 5.45 13.91
CA PHE A 121 -12.87 5.07 12.54
C PHE A 121 -12.37 6.28 11.76
N LYS A 122 -13.10 7.39 11.82
CA LYS A 122 -12.69 8.66 11.18
C LYS A 122 -11.40 9.22 11.76
N ALA A 123 -11.27 9.22 13.09
CA ALA A 123 -10.05 9.65 13.77
C ALA A 123 -8.84 8.78 13.38
N HIS A 124 -9.01 7.47 13.29
CA HIS A 124 -7.97 6.55 12.82
C HIS A 124 -7.59 6.80 11.36
N GLN A 125 -8.58 7.04 10.48
CA GLN A 125 -8.32 7.45 9.09
C GLN A 125 -7.57 8.78 9.01
N GLU A 126 -7.92 9.76 9.85
CA GLU A 126 -7.24 11.07 9.90
C GLU A 126 -5.81 10.94 10.43
N LEU A 127 -5.57 10.11 11.45
CA LEU A 127 -4.22 9.78 11.93
C LEU A 127 -3.39 9.10 10.84
N SER A 128 -3.97 8.15 10.13
CA SER A 128 -3.33 7.50 8.97
C SER A 128 -3.03 8.50 7.84
N ARG A 129 -3.95 9.43 7.57
CA ARG A 129 -3.74 10.52 6.59
C ARG A 129 -2.69 11.52 7.08
N LYS A 130 -2.69 11.92 8.36
CA LYS A 130 -1.70 12.82 8.93
C LYS A 130 -0.31 12.20 8.99
N SER A 131 -0.20 10.92 9.32
CA SER A 131 1.08 10.19 9.23
C SER A 131 1.58 10.06 7.79
N SER A 132 0.68 10.08 6.80
CA SER A 132 1.01 10.11 5.37
C SER A 132 1.24 11.53 4.85
N SER A 133 0.54 12.55 5.37
CA SER A 133 0.59 13.93 4.85
C SER A 133 1.83 14.72 5.29
N GLY A 134 2.51 14.31 6.38
CA GLY A 134 3.77 14.91 6.82
C GLY A 134 5.01 14.38 6.10
N LYS A 135 4.86 13.39 5.22
CA LYS A 135 5.95 12.71 4.51
C LYS A 135 5.63 12.53 3.03
N PHE A 136 5.35 13.63 2.32
CA PHE A 136 5.46 13.57 0.87
C PHE A 136 6.96 13.53 0.49
N LYS A 137 7.60 12.38 0.74
CA LYS A 137 9.00 12.11 0.43
C LYS A 137 9.12 11.35 -0.89
N GLY A 138 8.35 11.70 -1.92
CA GLY A 138 8.47 11.07 -3.24
C GLY A 138 8.41 9.54 -3.27
N GLY A 139 7.81 8.90 -2.25
CA GLY A 139 7.78 7.44 -2.13
C GLY A 139 9.04 6.80 -1.51
N LEU A 140 10.00 7.62 -1.05
CA LEU A 140 11.24 7.18 -0.41
C LEU A 140 11.00 6.68 1.01
N SER A 141 11.59 5.54 1.38
CA SER A 141 11.56 5.03 2.75
C SER A 141 12.57 5.74 3.66
N ASN A 142 13.75 6.04 3.12
CA ASN A 142 14.81 6.83 3.73
C ASN A 142 15.35 7.84 2.70
N ASN A 143 16.39 8.61 3.02
CA ASN A 143 17.08 9.50 2.07
C ASN A 143 18.47 8.95 1.76
N SER A 144 18.59 7.64 1.50
CA SER A 144 19.86 7.05 1.13
C SER A 144 20.25 7.45 -0.31
N GLU A 145 21.53 7.33 -0.64
CA GLU A 145 22.05 7.66 -1.98
C GLU A 145 21.34 6.80 -3.04
N ILE A 146 21.17 5.52 -2.79
CA ILE A 146 20.51 4.60 -3.75
C ILE A 146 19.03 4.93 -3.94
N GLU A 147 18.32 5.31 -2.88
CA GLU A 147 16.92 5.73 -3.00
C GLU A 147 16.79 7.03 -3.80
N THR A 148 17.74 7.97 -3.64
CA THR A 148 17.82 9.19 -4.44
C THR A 148 18.00 8.88 -5.93
N LYS A 149 18.83 7.90 -6.27
CA LYS A 149 19.00 7.39 -7.64
C LYS A 149 17.70 6.80 -8.17
N TYR A 150 17.06 5.92 -7.42
CA TYR A 150 15.76 5.34 -7.79
C TYR A 150 14.68 6.40 -7.99
N HIS A 151 14.69 7.46 -7.18
CA HIS A 151 13.72 8.54 -7.32
C HIS A 151 13.87 9.25 -8.66
N THR A 152 15.09 9.52 -9.09
CA THR A 152 15.35 10.10 -10.41
C THR A 152 14.97 9.11 -11.53
N ALA A 153 15.28 7.82 -11.38
CA ALA A 153 14.87 6.79 -12.32
C ALA A 153 13.34 6.69 -12.46
N THR A 154 12.58 6.98 -11.38
CA THR A 154 11.11 7.02 -11.41
C THR A 154 10.59 8.09 -12.38
N HIS A 155 11.17 9.28 -12.38
CA HIS A 155 10.81 10.36 -13.31
C HIS A 155 11.14 10.00 -14.76
N LEU A 156 12.31 9.39 -15.01
CA LEU A 156 12.66 8.90 -16.35
C LEU A 156 11.70 7.81 -16.83
N LEU A 157 11.35 6.87 -15.96
CA LEU A 157 10.40 5.81 -16.30
C LEU A 157 9.00 6.37 -16.63
N ASN A 158 8.52 7.35 -15.85
CA ASN A 158 7.25 8.03 -16.13
C ASN A 158 7.25 8.66 -17.52
N ALA A 159 8.32 9.40 -17.86
CA ALA A 159 8.47 10.00 -19.17
C ALA A 159 8.58 8.96 -20.30
N ALA A 160 9.34 7.89 -20.10
CA ALA A 160 9.49 6.82 -21.09
C ALA A 160 8.15 6.10 -21.36
N LEU A 161 7.39 5.81 -20.32
CA LEU A 161 6.07 5.17 -20.47
C LEU A 161 5.08 6.05 -21.25
N LYS A 162 5.13 7.36 -21.10
CA LYS A 162 4.31 8.29 -21.91
C LYS A 162 4.65 8.25 -23.39
N LEU A 163 5.92 8.00 -23.73
CA LEU A 163 6.35 7.84 -25.12
C LEU A 163 5.99 6.47 -25.70
N VAL A 164 6.01 5.42 -24.86
CA VAL A 164 5.82 4.04 -25.32
C VAL A 164 4.35 3.65 -25.37
N VAL A 165 3.60 3.99 -24.31
CA VAL A 165 2.19 3.61 -24.15
C VAL A 165 1.29 4.69 -24.75
N ASN A 166 1.17 5.82 -24.05
CA ASN A 166 0.44 6.99 -24.51
C ASN A 166 0.65 8.17 -23.54
N LYS A 167 0.22 9.37 -23.94
CA LYS A 167 0.36 10.60 -23.15
C LYS A 167 -0.50 10.64 -21.88
N ASP A 168 -1.51 9.78 -21.79
CA ASP A 168 -2.45 9.72 -20.65
C ASP A 168 -1.94 8.79 -19.54
N VAL A 169 -0.70 8.33 -19.63
CA VAL A 169 -0.02 7.65 -18.54
C VAL A 169 0.23 8.64 -17.41
N HIS A 170 -0.34 8.32 -16.25
CA HIS A 170 -0.16 9.09 -15.01
C HIS A 170 0.30 8.18 -13.89
N GLN A 171 1.26 8.65 -13.10
CA GLN A 171 1.65 7.96 -11.88
C GLN A 171 0.46 7.86 -10.92
N LYS A 172 0.20 6.66 -10.41
CA LYS A 172 -0.83 6.34 -9.40
C LYS A 172 -0.21 6.06 -8.03
N GLY A 173 1.07 5.73 -7.99
CA GLY A 173 1.82 5.51 -6.77
C GLY A 173 3.27 5.13 -7.04
N SER A 174 4.11 5.26 -6.03
CA SER A 174 5.49 4.79 -6.05
C SER A 174 5.90 4.30 -4.66
N ASN A 175 6.87 3.41 -4.64
CA ASN A 175 7.54 2.99 -3.41
C ASN A 175 8.98 2.65 -3.75
N ILE A 176 9.90 3.30 -3.06
CA ILE A 176 11.34 3.18 -3.27
C ILE A 176 11.98 2.64 -2.00
N THR A 177 12.81 1.64 -2.15
CA THR A 177 13.64 1.03 -1.12
C THR A 177 15.07 0.90 -1.65
N GLU A 178 16.02 0.54 -0.81
CA GLU A 178 17.41 0.31 -1.23
C GLU A 178 17.56 -0.83 -2.25
N GLU A 179 16.62 -1.76 -2.28
CA GLU A 179 16.67 -2.95 -3.17
C GLU A 179 16.05 -2.70 -4.54
N ARG A 180 15.06 -1.80 -4.62
CA ARG A 180 14.26 -1.61 -5.85
C ARG A 180 13.40 -0.36 -5.82
N MET A 181 12.94 0.06 -7.00
CA MET A 181 11.80 0.95 -7.15
C MET A 181 10.54 0.17 -7.58
N ARG A 182 9.39 0.69 -7.20
CA ARG A 182 8.06 0.29 -7.67
C ARG A 182 7.34 1.52 -8.21
N PHE A 183 6.77 1.40 -9.39
CA PHE A 183 6.03 2.45 -10.06
C PHE A 183 4.66 1.94 -10.50
N ASP A 184 3.59 2.55 -10.01
CA ASP A 184 2.21 2.24 -10.38
C ASP A 184 1.70 3.36 -11.29
N PHE A 185 1.11 3.02 -12.43
CA PHE A 185 0.68 3.97 -13.44
C PHE A 185 -0.63 3.56 -14.10
N SER A 186 -1.38 4.56 -14.65
CA SER A 186 -2.61 4.31 -15.40
C SER A 186 -2.28 3.65 -16.74
N CYS A 187 -2.86 2.47 -16.97
CA CYS A 187 -2.79 1.76 -18.24
C CYS A 187 -3.90 0.70 -18.27
N ASP A 188 -4.59 0.60 -19.38
CA ASP A 188 -5.78 -0.26 -19.56
C ASP A 188 -5.45 -1.67 -20.06
N HIS A 189 -4.21 -1.92 -20.44
CA HIS A 189 -3.74 -3.21 -20.96
C HIS A 189 -2.44 -3.65 -20.25
N LYS A 190 -2.11 -4.93 -20.39
CA LYS A 190 -0.82 -5.48 -19.98
C LYS A 190 0.23 -5.02 -20.98
N LEU A 191 1.37 -4.50 -20.51
CA LEU A 191 2.47 -4.15 -21.40
C LEU A 191 3.01 -5.39 -22.10
N SER A 192 3.26 -5.24 -23.39
CA SER A 192 3.97 -6.25 -24.18
C SER A 192 5.47 -6.27 -23.85
N GLU A 193 6.15 -7.34 -24.17
CA GLU A 193 7.61 -7.42 -24.00
C GLU A 193 8.36 -6.35 -24.80
N GLU A 194 7.82 -5.95 -25.95
CA GLU A 194 8.35 -4.86 -26.76
C GLU A 194 8.20 -3.51 -26.08
N GLU A 195 7.05 -3.22 -25.49
CA GLU A 195 6.82 -1.95 -24.74
C GLU A 195 7.71 -1.88 -23.51
N ILE A 196 7.84 -2.97 -22.75
CA ILE A 196 8.73 -3.05 -21.58
C ILE A 196 10.17 -2.79 -22.00
N LYS A 197 10.64 -3.49 -23.05
CA LYS A 197 12.00 -3.32 -23.55
C LYS A 197 12.24 -1.91 -24.07
N LYS A 198 11.30 -1.35 -24.82
CA LYS A 198 11.42 -0.01 -25.37
C LYS A 198 11.47 1.05 -24.26
N ALA A 199 10.66 0.91 -23.20
CA ALA A 199 10.71 1.82 -22.04
C ALA A 199 12.07 1.74 -21.34
N GLU A 200 12.59 0.54 -21.13
CA GLU A 200 13.91 0.29 -20.53
C GLU A 200 15.03 0.88 -21.39
N ASP A 201 15.01 0.63 -22.71
CA ASP A 201 16.00 1.15 -23.65
C ASP A 201 16.01 2.70 -23.69
N ILE A 202 14.84 3.36 -23.63
CA ILE A 202 14.72 4.81 -23.58
C ILE A 202 15.32 5.36 -22.27
N VAL A 203 14.98 4.78 -21.13
CA VAL A 203 15.55 5.22 -19.84
C VAL A 203 17.06 5.09 -19.85
N ASN A 204 17.60 3.98 -20.33
CA ASN A 204 19.04 3.75 -20.42
C ASN A 204 19.73 4.69 -21.43
N ALA A 205 19.05 5.04 -22.52
CA ALA A 205 19.57 6.04 -23.46
C ALA A 205 19.74 7.40 -22.77
N TRP A 206 18.75 7.89 -22.02
CA TRP A 206 18.84 9.13 -21.26
C TRP A 206 19.85 9.09 -20.11
N ILE A 207 20.04 7.93 -19.48
CA ILE A 207 21.11 7.72 -18.50
C ILE A 207 22.48 7.88 -19.16
N ASN A 208 22.68 7.22 -20.30
CA ASN A 208 23.96 7.28 -21.06
C ASN A 208 24.24 8.66 -21.64
N GLU A 209 23.21 9.41 -22.03
CA GLU A 209 23.32 10.78 -22.49
C GLU A 209 23.86 11.70 -21.39
N GLY A 210 23.48 11.46 -20.15
CA GLY A 210 23.97 12.24 -19.02
C GLY A 210 23.26 13.59 -18.89
N LEU A 211 21.93 13.52 -18.80
CA LEU A 211 21.11 14.71 -18.67
C LEU A 211 21.26 15.34 -17.27
N ASP A 212 21.38 16.68 -17.25
CA ASP A 212 21.40 17.41 -16.00
C ASP A 212 20.05 17.44 -15.32
N VAL A 213 20.06 17.31 -13.99
CA VAL A 213 18.89 17.37 -13.13
C VAL A 213 18.89 18.69 -12.38
N ILE A 214 18.02 19.58 -12.78
CA ILE A 214 17.95 20.96 -12.27
C ILE A 214 16.78 21.08 -11.31
N CYS A 215 17.07 21.59 -10.10
CA CYS A 215 16.09 21.89 -9.06
C CYS A 215 15.81 23.40 -9.05
N THR A 216 14.56 23.79 -9.22
CA THR A 216 14.16 25.21 -9.21
C THR A 216 12.98 25.42 -8.27
N GLN A 217 13.00 26.46 -7.46
CA GLN A 217 11.85 26.91 -6.68
C GLN A 217 11.11 28.00 -7.43
N MET A 218 9.77 27.88 -7.48
CA MET A 218 8.90 28.87 -8.12
C MET A 218 7.50 28.83 -7.53
N ASN A 219 6.67 29.81 -7.86
CA ASN A 219 5.27 29.78 -7.50
C ASN A 219 4.54 28.62 -8.21
N LYS A 220 3.59 28.00 -7.50
CA LYS A 220 2.81 26.87 -8.01
C LYS A 220 2.13 27.16 -9.36
N GLU A 221 1.55 28.37 -9.50
CA GLU A 221 0.91 28.77 -10.75
C GLU A 221 1.90 28.85 -11.92
N ASP A 222 3.12 29.38 -11.67
CA ASP A 222 4.15 29.50 -12.69
C ASP A 222 4.70 28.11 -13.06
N ALA A 223 4.82 27.21 -12.08
CA ALA A 223 5.21 25.83 -12.32
C ALA A 223 4.22 25.14 -13.27
N ILE A 224 2.91 25.26 -13.00
CA ILE A 224 1.86 24.69 -13.85
C ILE A 224 1.89 25.31 -15.26
N LYS A 225 1.97 26.65 -15.36
CA LYS A 225 2.08 27.35 -16.65
C LYS A 225 3.30 26.94 -17.46
N SER A 226 4.38 26.56 -16.78
CA SER A 226 5.61 26.08 -17.41
C SER A 226 5.56 24.63 -17.90
N GLY A 227 4.39 23.96 -17.74
CA GLY A 227 4.18 22.57 -18.14
C GLY A 227 4.73 21.55 -17.17
N ALA A 228 5.04 21.92 -15.92
CA ALA A 228 5.49 20.98 -14.92
C ALA A 228 4.34 20.05 -14.49
N GLU A 229 4.59 18.76 -14.51
CA GLU A 229 3.60 17.77 -14.09
C GLU A 229 3.44 17.73 -12.58
N CYS A 230 2.22 17.52 -12.12
CA CYS A 230 1.92 17.35 -10.70
C CYS A 230 0.84 16.30 -10.48
N MET A 231 1.01 15.47 -9.45
CA MET A 231 0.04 14.41 -9.15
C MET A 231 -1.20 14.91 -8.39
N PHE A 232 -1.05 15.91 -7.50
CA PHE A 232 -2.11 16.36 -6.62
C PHE A 232 -1.98 17.87 -6.37
N ILE A 233 -2.41 18.70 -7.29
CA ILE A 233 -2.28 20.16 -7.25
C ILE A 233 -2.72 20.78 -5.91
N GLU A 234 -3.81 20.27 -5.33
CA GLU A 234 -4.39 20.78 -4.10
C GLU A 234 -3.52 20.59 -2.84
N ARG A 235 -2.54 19.70 -2.91
CA ARG A 235 -1.67 19.34 -1.77
C ARG A 235 -0.36 20.13 -1.72
N TYR A 236 -0.06 20.89 -2.77
CA TYR A 236 1.20 21.64 -2.84
C TYR A 236 1.04 23.04 -2.26
N PRO A 237 2.06 23.54 -1.53
CA PRO A 237 2.11 24.93 -1.05
C PRO A 237 2.19 25.93 -2.22
N ASP A 238 2.10 27.21 -1.93
CA ASP A 238 2.18 28.29 -2.94
C ASP A 238 3.54 28.35 -3.63
N VAL A 239 4.61 28.02 -2.90
CA VAL A 239 5.98 27.88 -3.45
C VAL A 239 6.31 26.39 -3.54
N VAL A 240 6.66 25.94 -4.72
CA VAL A 240 6.94 24.54 -5.04
C VAL A 240 8.35 24.36 -5.56
N THR A 241 8.87 23.16 -5.40
CA THR A 241 10.10 22.72 -6.03
C THR A 241 9.76 21.96 -7.31
N VAL A 242 10.42 22.36 -8.42
CA VAL A 242 10.31 21.72 -9.72
C VAL A 242 11.66 21.11 -10.08
N TYR A 243 11.64 19.83 -10.39
CA TYR A 243 12.79 19.13 -10.96
C TYR A 243 12.63 18.98 -12.45
N THR A 244 13.67 19.39 -13.20
CA THR A 244 13.73 19.27 -14.66
C THR A 244 14.91 18.36 -15.00
N ILE A 245 14.69 17.32 -15.80
CA ILE A 245 15.72 16.42 -16.29
C ILE A 245 15.85 16.61 -17.80
N GLY A 246 16.87 17.34 -18.23
CA GLY A 246 16.99 17.75 -19.65
C GLY A 246 15.65 18.28 -20.18
N ASP A 247 15.27 17.84 -21.38
CA ASP A 247 13.98 18.17 -22.00
C ASP A 247 12.94 17.01 -21.83
N VAL A 248 13.26 15.97 -21.05
CA VAL A 248 12.49 14.73 -21.01
C VAL A 248 11.50 14.64 -19.85
N SER A 249 11.80 15.28 -18.71
CA SER A 249 10.91 15.31 -17.56
C SER A 249 10.95 16.66 -16.85
N LYS A 250 9.77 17.15 -16.43
CA LYS A 250 9.61 18.34 -15.61
C LYS A 250 8.45 18.13 -14.65
N GLU A 251 8.75 17.96 -13.37
CA GLU A 251 7.76 17.55 -12.39
C GLU A 251 7.85 18.35 -11.08
N LEU A 252 6.69 18.62 -10.45
CA LEU A 252 6.62 19.11 -9.08
C LEU A 252 7.00 17.95 -8.16
N CYS A 253 8.16 18.07 -7.51
CA CYS A 253 8.65 17.02 -6.64
C CYS A 253 9.39 17.59 -5.43
N GLY A 254 9.17 17.03 -4.25
CA GLY A 254 9.81 17.43 -3.00
C GLY A 254 10.94 16.51 -2.54
N GLY A 255 11.24 15.45 -3.28
CA GLY A 255 12.26 14.47 -2.90
C GLY A 255 13.65 14.83 -3.43
N PRO A 256 14.70 14.24 -2.87
CA PRO A 256 16.04 14.41 -3.41
C PRO A 256 16.19 13.70 -4.76
N HIS A 257 17.03 14.27 -5.63
CA HIS A 257 17.42 13.71 -6.91
C HIS A 257 18.93 13.78 -7.10
N VAL A 258 19.49 12.92 -7.96
CA VAL A 258 20.87 13.03 -8.43
C VAL A 258 21.07 14.32 -9.24
N LYS A 259 22.29 14.73 -9.47
CA LYS A 259 22.61 15.94 -10.25
C LYS A 259 22.69 15.68 -11.76
N ASN A 260 22.99 14.44 -12.13
CA ASN A 260 23.10 14.02 -13.52
C ASN A 260 22.66 12.57 -13.67
N THR A 261 21.98 12.24 -14.75
CA THR A 261 21.42 10.90 -14.97
C THR A 261 22.47 9.79 -15.08
N LYS A 262 23.72 10.09 -15.43
CA LYS A 262 24.83 9.11 -15.41
C LYS A 262 25.07 8.47 -14.04
N GLU A 263 24.71 9.16 -12.97
CA GLU A 263 24.87 8.63 -11.61
C GLU A 263 23.96 7.41 -11.33
N LEU A 264 22.97 7.16 -12.18
CA LEU A 264 22.02 6.06 -12.00
C LEU A 264 22.61 4.68 -12.30
N GLY A 265 23.62 4.58 -13.15
CA GLY A 265 24.16 3.30 -13.62
C GLY A 265 23.31 2.71 -14.74
N HIS A 266 22.89 1.47 -14.63
CA HIS A 266 22.04 0.78 -15.61
C HIS A 266 20.67 0.47 -15.02
N PHE A 267 19.61 0.88 -15.71
CA PHE A 267 18.22 0.67 -15.31
C PHE A 267 17.67 -0.63 -15.91
N LYS A 268 17.00 -1.44 -15.10
CA LYS A 268 16.42 -2.71 -15.53
C LYS A 268 15.04 -2.94 -14.95
N ILE A 269 14.07 -3.22 -15.81
CA ILE A 269 12.73 -3.63 -15.43
C ILE A 269 12.74 -5.12 -15.09
N ILE A 270 12.45 -5.46 -13.84
CA ILE A 270 12.45 -6.86 -13.37
C ILE A 270 11.07 -7.50 -13.40
N LYS A 271 10.00 -6.69 -13.38
CA LYS A 271 8.62 -7.21 -13.39
C LYS A 271 7.61 -6.16 -13.82
N GLU A 272 6.63 -6.60 -14.58
CA GLU A 272 5.40 -5.86 -14.88
C GLU A 272 4.21 -6.70 -14.46
N GLU A 273 3.23 -6.10 -13.74
CA GLU A 273 2.06 -6.80 -13.20
C GLU A 273 0.85 -5.88 -13.06
N ALA A 274 -0.36 -6.45 -13.00
CA ALA A 274 -1.56 -5.69 -12.64
C ALA A 274 -1.49 -5.28 -11.15
N SER A 275 -1.91 -4.04 -10.86
CA SER A 275 -2.03 -3.54 -9.49
C SER A 275 -3.49 -3.41 -9.06
N SER A 276 -4.33 -2.84 -9.91
CA SER A 276 -5.78 -2.75 -9.78
C SER A 276 -6.40 -2.50 -11.15
N SER A 277 -7.72 -2.38 -11.23
CA SER A 277 -8.39 -2.06 -12.50
C SER A 277 -7.85 -0.75 -13.09
N GLY A 278 -7.38 -0.78 -14.33
CA GLY A 278 -6.80 0.37 -15.03
C GLY A 278 -5.45 0.86 -14.48
N VAL A 279 -4.78 0.08 -13.61
CA VAL A 279 -3.47 0.41 -13.04
C VAL A 279 -2.49 -0.75 -13.22
N ARG A 280 -1.37 -0.46 -13.88
CA ARG A 280 -0.25 -1.39 -14.04
C ARG A 280 0.89 -1.01 -13.08
N ARG A 281 1.73 -1.97 -12.78
CA ARG A 281 2.87 -1.84 -11.86
C ARG A 281 4.14 -2.34 -12.50
N ILE A 282 5.17 -1.52 -12.46
CA ILE A 282 6.53 -1.88 -12.81
C ILE A 282 7.38 -1.94 -11.54
N LYS A 283 8.22 -2.96 -11.45
CA LYS A 283 9.34 -3.05 -10.50
C LYS A 283 10.64 -3.00 -11.29
N ALA A 284 11.58 -2.17 -10.85
CA ALA A 284 12.85 -1.99 -11.51
C ALA A 284 13.99 -1.84 -10.49
N ILE A 285 15.21 -2.12 -10.96
CA ILE A 285 16.46 -2.00 -10.22
C ILE A 285 17.45 -1.15 -10.99
N LEU A 286 18.49 -0.67 -10.29
CA LEU A 286 19.68 -0.07 -10.85
C LEU A 286 20.86 -1.02 -10.62
N GLU A 287 21.62 -1.31 -11.68
CA GLU A 287 22.80 -2.20 -11.70
C GLU A 287 24.09 -1.38 -11.90
#